data_9cb80d8f021d78e9acd2fbfa38c807b9
#
_entry.id   9cb80d8f021d78e9acd2fbfa38c807b9
#
_cell.length_a   1.000
_cell.length_b   1.000
_cell.length_c   1.000
_cell.angle_alpha   90.00
_cell.angle_beta   90.00
_cell.angle_gamma   90.00
#
_symmetry.space_group_name_H-M   'P 1'
#
loop_
_entity.id
_entity.type
_entity.pdbx_description
1 polymer ?
#
loop_
_entity_poly.entity_id
_entity_poly.type
_entity_poly.pdbx_seq_one_letter_code
_entity_poly.pdbx_strand_id
1 'polypeptide(L)'
;MRSFLLFLFFSVNLFCQTLDSSDFLILKGENPNYYYVLTNDGYYVSENSDNFTYKNYSESLPKSLNVDVNTLSPVTHKSKNYLLYPGGGLLYLFENGAIKRVDRSFPHRNQYGAYFFSYKDNLYLIGGYGFWQTKSIITKFNFNSGDWEIVTAFGQSPGGIDQGTFFIKDDDLYVFDFLTRVSNNQKEKRNDNLYVLNLESFVWKKLGVTNPWIRPENQFKGAKRFFKFNDKLLFSYPNNPEFYLADFGNNTLKKIKDEILFYKSGGHSVVKKNNLIGAVQNRLTGKIAIESFNIASLISNGSGNELYLYRDTQEFYNYIYVALSFLVILIIVLMIYYKRVAQIYLLDENTISTSSLTKEINQKEKKILSLFSKKRNVSNSEIMDLFLEKDKTKDFAVKKKNKTIISLNEKLFSVFKIEFISKKKSKSDSRQLTYFLNKKVRILEEGAI
;
A
#
# COMPACT_ATOMS: atom_id res chain seq x y z
N MET A 1 -22.64 68.22 22.53
CA MET A 1 -23.30 67.52 21.43
C MET A 1 -22.70 66.15 21.22
N ARG A 2 -23.30 65.10 21.72
CA ARG A 2 -22.84 63.71 21.49
C ARG A 2 -23.77 63.08 20.46
N SER A 3 -23.19 62.84 19.25
CA SER A 3 -23.93 62.16 18.19
C SER A 3 -24.03 60.68 18.51
N PHE A 4 -25.21 60.19 18.71
CA PHE A 4 -25.58 58.80 18.85
C PHE A 4 -25.66 58.19 17.45
N LEU A 5 -24.69 57.40 17.04
CA LEU A 5 -24.75 56.62 15.80
C LEU A 5 -25.57 55.36 16.09
N LEU A 6 -26.79 55.35 15.59
CA LEU A 6 -27.69 54.21 15.61
C LEU A 6 -27.23 53.24 14.51
N PHE A 7 -26.53 52.15 14.92
CA PHE A 7 -26.27 51.03 14.01
C PHE A 7 -27.57 50.21 13.90
N LEU A 8 -28.28 50.44 12.78
CA LEU A 8 -29.33 49.55 12.34
C LEU A 8 -28.72 48.22 11.92
N PHE A 9 -28.72 47.25 12.78
CA PHE A 9 -28.53 45.87 12.42
C PHE A 9 -29.70 45.42 11.54
N PHE A 10 -29.53 45.50 10.23
CA PHE A 10 -30.35 44.71 9.30
C PHE A 10 -29.98 43.26 9.51
N SER A 11 -30.70 42.57 10.42
CA SER A 11 -30.73 41.10 10.38
C SER A 11 -31.43 40.74 9.07
N VAL A 12 -30.61 40.37 8.08
CA VAL A 12 -31.10 39.64 6.92
C VAL A 12 -31.60 38.32 7.44
N ASN A 13 -32.90 38.26 7.76
CA ASN A 13 -33.57 36.98 7.98
C ASN A 13 -33.54 36.27 6.62
N LEU A 14 -32.52 35.42 6.43
CA LEU A 14 -32.54 34.37 5.43
C LEU A 14 -33.73 33.47 5.81
N PHE A 15 -34.86 33.68 5.14
CA PHE A 15 -36.01 32.80 5.22
C PHE A 15 -35.63 31.45 4.64
N CYS A 16 -34.99 30.63 5.44
CA CYS A 16 -34.74 29.23 5.12
C CYS A 16 -36.07 28.50 5.28
N GLN A 17 -36.64 28.00 4.23
CA GLN A 17 -37.85 27.20 4.29
C GLN A 17 -37.58 25.91 5.05
N THR A 18 -38.38 25.63 6.08
CA THR A 18 -38.26 24.44 6.89
C THR A 18 -39.19 23.34 6.40
N LEU A 19 -38.70 22.11 6.33
CA LEU A 19 -39.48 20.92 5.99
C LEU A 19 -39.93 20.23 7.27
N ASP A 20 -41.14 19.70 7.27
CA ASP A 20 -41.72 19.02 8.43
C ASP A 20 -41.41 17.53 8.48
N SER A 21 -40.62 17.01 7.54
CA SER A 21 -40.23 15.61 7.48
C SER A 21 -38.74 15.40 7.84
N SER A 22 -38.46 14.37 8.64
CA SER A 22 -37.09 13.91 8.93
C SER A 22 -36.58 12.94 7.87
N ASP A 23 -37.46 12.31 7.12
CA ASP A 23 -37.17 11.27 6.12
C ASP A 23 -37.27 11.86 4.73
N PHE A 24 -36.12 12.20 4.15
CA PHE A 24 -36.04 12.88 2.88
C PHE A 24 -34.81 12.44 2.09
N LEU A 25 -34.88 12.65 0.76
CA LEU A 25 -33.80 12.42 -0.19
C LEU A 25 -33.65 13.62 -1.09
N ILE A 26 -32.45 14.21 -1.18
CA ILE A 26 -32.19 15.35 -2.06
C ILE A 26 -31.69 14.82 -3.39
N LEU A 27 -32.30 15.30 -4.49
CA LEU A 27 -31.94 14.96 -5.87
C LEU A 27 -31.61 16.21 -6.65
N LYS A 28 -30.74 16.06 -7.63
CA LYS A 28 -30.58 17.09 -8.71
C LYS A 28 -31.76 17.01 -9.66
N GLY A 29 -32.26 18.15 -10.07
CA GLY A 29 -33.27 18.19 -11.10
C GLY A 29 -32.70 17.90 -12.50
N GLU A 30 -33.60 17.59 -13.44
CA GLU A 30 -33.26 17.40 -14.87
C GLU A 30 -32.63 18.66 -15.46
N ASN A 31 -33.20 19.81 -15.12
CA ASN A 31 -32.58 21.12 -15.37
C ASN A 31 -31.54 21.39 -14.27
N PRO A 32 -30.33 21.87 -14.60
CA PRO A 32 -29.29 22.14 -13.63
C PRO A 32 -29.64 23.14 -12.52
N ASN A 33 -30.75 23.87 -12.66
CA ASN A 33 -31.23 24.80 -11.64
C ASN A 33 -32.24 24.18 -10.67
N TYR A 34 -32.84 23.04 -11.01
CA TYR A 34 -33.86 22.40 -10.19
C TYR A 34 -33.22 21.44 -9.16
N TYR A 35 -33.91 21.37 -8.01
CA TYR A 35 -33.65 20.38 -6.96
C TYR A 35 -34.97 19.79 -6.51
N TYR A 36 -34.93 18.53 -6.17
CA TYR A 36 -36.03 17.84 -5.55
C TYR A 36 -35.65 17.38 -4.15
N VAL A 37 -36.56 17.50 -3.21
CA VAL A 37 -36.46 16.86 -1.90
C VAL A 37 -37.64 15.90 -1.81
N LEU A 38 -37.36 14.63 -1.96
CA LEU A 38 -38.36 13.57 -1.86
C LEU A 38 -38.61 13.25 -0.39
N THR A 39 -39.91 13.11 -0.02
CA THR A 39 -40.35 12.58 1.27
C THR A 39 -41.24 11.35 1.03
N ASN A 40 -41.69 10.69 2.08
CA ASN A 40 -42.58 9.52 1.91
C ASN A 40 -43.94 9.87 1.33
N ASP A 41 -44.44 11.07 1.58
CA ASP A 41 -45.78 11.50 1.22
C ASP A 41 -45.85 12.35 -0.07
N GLY A 42 -44.72 12.95 -0.46
CA GLY A 42 -44.67 13.84 -1.62
C GLY A 42 -43.26 14.37 -1.83
N TYR A 43 -43.15 15.42 -2.61
CA TYR A 43 -41.84 15.99 -2.88
C TYR A 43 -41.89 17.53 -2.92
N TYR A 44 -40.79 18.13 -2.60
CA TYR A 44 -40.56 19.56 -2.77
C TYR A 44 -39.73 19.80 -4.03
N VAL A 45 -40.03 20.83 -4.77
CA VAL A 45 -39.26 21.28 -5.94
C VAL A 45 -38.81 22.71 -5.71
N SER A 46 -37.56 22.98 -6.01
CA SER A 46 -36.96 24.32 -5.99
C SER A 46 -36.25 24.63 -7.28
N GLU A 47 -36.42 25.80 -7.84
CA GLU A 47 -35.68 26.27 -9.02
C GLU A 47 -34.30 26.85 -8.64
N ASN A 48 -34.18 27.48 -7.47
CA ASN A 48 -33.00 28.26 -7.07
C ASN A 48 -32.40 27.84 -5.73
N SER A 49 -32.77 26.72 -5.17
CA SER A 49 -32.38 26.23 -3.83
C SER A 49 -32.96 27.05 -2.65
N ASP A 50 -33.68 28.14 -2.87
CA ASP A 50 -34.09 29.04 -1.83
C ASP A 50 -35.57 28.87 -1.46
N ASN A 51 -36.44 28.59 -2.44
CA ASN A 51 -37.85 28.38 -2.24
C ASN A 51 -38.30 27.02 -2.74
N PHE A 52 -38.89 26.22 -1.84
CA PHE A 52 -39.36 24.88 -2.15
C PHE A 52 -40.90 24.87 -2.18
N THR A 53 -41.45 24.40 -3.28
CA THR A 53 -42.89 24.19 -3.45
C THR A 53 -43.23 22.71 -3.26
N TYR A 54 -44.11 22.37 -2.31
CA TYR A 54 -44.59 21.01 -2.12
C TYR A 54 -45.53 20.57 -3.23
N LYS A 55 -45.37 19.31 -3.66
CA LYS A 55 -46.22 18.62 -4.62
C LYS A 55 -46.47 17.19 -4.18
N ASN A 56 -47.69 16.70 -4.42
CA ASN A 56 -47.99 15.28 -4.22
C ASN A 56 -47.40 14.43 -5.35
N TYR A 57 -47.04 13.20 -5.05
CA TYR A 57 -46.70 12.23 -6.08
C TYR A 57 -47.91 11.92 -6.95
N SER A 58 -47.71 11.81 -8.26
CA SER A 58 -48.68 11.20 -9.16
C SER A 58 -48.65 9.65 -9.04
N GLU A 59 -47.49 9.09 -8.70
CA GLU A 59 -47.29 7.69 -8.38
C GLU A 59 -46.16 7.59 -7.33
N SER A 60 -46.43 7.00 -6.17
CA SER A 60 -45.51 6.87 -5.06
C SER A 60 -44.91 5.45 -4.98
N LEU A 61 -43.91 5.26 -4.11
CA LEU A 61 -43.41 3.93 -3.79
C LEU A 61 -44.52 3.02 -3.29
N PRO A 62 -44.54 1.73 -3.70
CA PRO A 62 -45.54 0.79 -3.20
C PRO A 62 -45.39 0.60 -1.68
N LYS A 63 -46.46 0.80 -0.94
CA LYS A 63 -46.48 0.62 0.53
C LYS A 63 -46.04 -0.78 0.97
N SER A 64 -46.24 -1.77 0.12
CA SER A 64 -45.81 -3.17 0.36
C SER A 64 -44.29 -3.34 0.49
N LEU A 65 -43.50 -2.40 0.00
CA LEU A 65 -42.04 -2.45 0.15
C LEU A 65 -41.58 -2.15 1.58
N ASN A 66 -42.39 -1.41 2.36
CA ASN A 66 -42.07 -0.99 3.74
C ASN A 66 -40.65 -0.38 3.84
N VAL A 67 -40.36 0.56 2.97
CA VAL A 67 -39.09 1.31 2.93
C VAL A 67 -39.37 2.80 2.84
N ASP A 68 -38.57 3.56 3.56
CA ASP A 68 -38.62 5.01 3.50
C ASP A 68 -37.76 5.52 2.34
N VAL A 69 -38.17 6.65 1.76
CA VAL A 69 -37.50 7.24 0.60
C VAL A 69 -36.03 7.58 0.89
N ASN A 70 -35.71 7.95 2.12
CA ASN A 70 -34.37 8.28 2.58
C ASN A 70 -33.40 7.08 2.56
N THR A 71 -33.92 5.86 2.49
CA THR A 71 -33.11 4.63 2.44
C THR A 71 -32.68 4.27 1.03
N LEU A 72 -33.30 4.88 0.01
CA LEU A 72 -32.97 4.65 -1.39
C LEU A 72 -31.63 5.26 -1.75
N SER A 73 -30.88 4.58 -2.63
CA SER A 73 -29.62 5.11 -3.17
C SER A 73 -29.87 5.84 -4.48
N PRO A 74 -29.67 7.16 -4.56
CA PRO A 74 -29.93 7.92 -5.78
C PRO A 74 -28.72 7.97 -6.71
N VAL A 75 -28.98 7.90 -8.00
CA VAL A 75 -27.99 8.20 -9.06
C VAL A 75 -28.65 8.96 -10.19
N THR A 76 -28.01 10.04 -10.62
CA THR A 76 -28.41 10.75 -11.83
C THR A 76 -27.71 10.16 -13.04
N HIS A 77 -28.48 9.68 -14.01
CA HIS A 77 -27.99 9.12 -15.27
C HIS A 77 -28.76 9.75 -16.45
N LYS A 78 -28.05 10.32 -17.40
CA LYS A 78 -28.67 11.03 -18.57
C LYS A 78 -29.76 12.01 -18.15
N SER A 79 -29.44 12.83 -17.14
CA SER A 79 -30.37 13.81 -16.53
C SER A 79 -31.58 13.23 -15.80
N LYS A 80 -31.75 11.94 -15.70
CA LYS A 80 -32.82 11.25 -14.97
C LYS A 80 -32.32 10.72 -13.62
N ASN A 81 -33.21 10.75 -12.62
CA ASN A 81 -32.89 10.28 -11.27
C ASN A 81 -33.37 8.84 -11.05
N TYR A 82 -32.44 7.95 -10.92
CA TYR A 82 -32.69 6.55 -10.57
C TYR A 82 -32.50 6.32 -9.09
N LEU A 83 -33.37 5.54 -8.48
CA LEU A 83 -33.44 5.26 -7.07
C LEU A 83 -33.35 3.75 -6.87
N LEU A 84 -32.29 3.29 -6.24
CA LEU A 84 -32.08 1.87 -5.97
C LEU A 84 -32.60 1.50 -4.58
N TYR A 85 -33.33 0.39 -4.49
CA TYR A 85 -33.71 -0.25 -3.24
C TYR A 85 -32.47 -0.72 -2.45
N PRO A 86 -32.43 -0.58 -1.11
CA PRO A 86 -31.24 -0.88 -0.30
C PRO A 86 -30.69 -2.30 -0.44
N GLY A 87 -31.55 -3.28 -0.67
CA GLY A 87 -31.18 -4.69 -0.86
C GLY A 87 -30.62 -5.02 -2.24
N GLY A 88 -30.67 -4.05 -3.18
CA GLY A 88 -30.39 -4.26 -4.60
C GLY A 88 -31.56 -4.91 -5.36
N GLY A 89 -31.45 -4.93 -6.67
CA GLY A 89 -32.45 -5.48 -7.58
C GLY A 89 -33.51 -4.47 -8.01
N LEU A 90 -34.32 -3.97 -7.10
CA LEU A 90 -35.41 -3.05 -7.45
C LEU A 90 -34.87 -1.68 -7.78
N LEU A 91 -35.21 -1.19 -8.98
CA LEU A 91 -34.79 0.10 -9.51
C LEU A 91 -36.02 0.94 -9.87
N TYR A 92 -36.04 2.16 -9.38
CA TYR A 92 -37.08 3.13 -9.65
C TYR A 92 -36.53 4.33 -10.41
N LEU A 93 -37.38 4.98 -11.20
CA LEU A 93 -37.11 6.25 -11.85
C LEU A 93 -38.02 7.30 -11.24
N PHE A 94 -37.45 8.40 -10.76
CA PHE A 94 -38.22 9.59 -10.41
C PHE A 94 -38.24 10.54 -11.60
N GLU A 95 -39.41 10.72 -12.17
CA GLU A 95 -39.66 11.58 -13.34
C GLU A 95 -41.07 12.18 -13.27
N ASN A 96 -41.21 13.48 -13.54
CA ASN A 96 -42.50 14.20 -13.57
C ASN A 96 -43.39 14.00 -12.33
N GLY A 97 -42.76 13.90 -11.17
CA GLY A 97 -43.47 13.71 -9.90
C GLY A 97 -43.98 12.29 -9.65
N ALA A 98 -43.55 11.32 -10.42
CA ALA A 98 -43.84 9.92 -10.23
C ALA A 98 -42.56 9.14 -9.87
N ILE A 99 -42.68 8.16 -8.98
CA ILE A 99 -41.66 7.18 -8.69
C ILE A 99 -42.09 5.85 -9.32
N LYS A 100 -41.53 5.55 -10.50
CA LYS A 100 -41.93 4.41 -11.33
C LYS A 100 -40.88 3.31 -11.27
N ARG A 101 -41.30 2.06 -11.10
CA ARG A 101 -40.43 0.92 -11.21
C ARG A 101 -40.00 0.70 -12.66
N VAL A 102 -38.69 0.52 -12.91
CA VAL A 102 -38.09 0.32 -14.24
C VAL A 102 -37.42 -1.03 -14.43
N ASP A 103 -37.17 -1.76 -13.33
CA ASP A 103 -36.62 -3.09 -13.39
C ASP A 103 -37.71 -4.18 -13.42
N ARG A 104 -37.31 -5.40 -13.79
CA ARG A 104 -38.11 -6.64 -13.71
C ARG A 104 -37.59 -7.60 -12.64
N SER A 105 -36.63 -7.19 -11.85
CA SER A 105 -35.99 -7.98 -10.82
C SER A 105 -36.92 -8.24 -9.62
N PHE A 106 -36.53 -9.14 -8.75
CA PHE A 106 -37.12 -9.30 -7.44
C PHE A 106 -36.17 -8.75 -6.36
N PRO A 107 -36.64 -8.47 -5.14
CA PRO A 107 -35.80 -7.96 -4.06
C PRO A 107 -34.89 -9.10 -3.55
N HIS A 108 -33.78 -9.36 -4.25
CA HIS A 108 -32.91 -10.51 -4.00
C HIS A 108 -32.04 -10.37 -2.75
N ARG A 109 -31.88 -9.16 -2.18
CA ARG A 109 -31.14 -8.84 -0.95
C ARG A 109 -29.72 -9.40 -0.91
N ASN A 110 -29.09 -9.58 -2.08
CA ASN A 110 -27.76 -10.14 -2.22
C ASN A 110 -26.64 -9.08 -2.34
N GLN A 111 -27.01 -7.83 -2.56
CA GLN A 111 -26.11 -6.68 -2.66
C GLN A 111 -26.61 -5.55 -1.78
N TYR A 112 -26.95 -5.82 -0.52
CA TYR A 112 -27.40 -4.81 0.41
C TYR A 112 -26.29 -3.80 0.66
N GLY A 113 -26.62 -2.50 0.49
CA GLY A 113 -25.64 -1.43 0.65
C GLY A 113 -24.56 -1.39 -0.44
N ALA A 114 -24.79 -2.00 -1.61
CA ALA A 114 -23.90 -1.88 -2.76
C ALA A 114 -23.73 -0.43 -3.19
N TYR A 115 -22.57 -0.09 -3.71
CA TYR A 115 -22.37 1.22 -4.35
C TYR A 115 -23.04 1.26 -5.70
N PHE A 116 -24.01 2.16 -5.83
CA PHE A 116 -24.80 2.40 -7.04
C PHE A 116 -24.23 3.61 -7.77
N PHE A 117 -23.86 3.46 -9.04
CA PHE A 117 -23.25 4.52 -9.82
C PHE A 117 -23.59 4.45 -11.30
N SER A 118 -23.41 5.59 -11.98
CA SER A 118 -23.52 5.74 -13.42
C SER A 118 -22.13 5.89 -14.03
N TYR A 119 -21.87 5.14 -15.09
CA TYR A 119 -20.67 5.29 -15.89
C TYR A 119 -21.00 5.13 -17.38
N LYS A 120 -20.61 6.14 -18.17
CA LYS A 120 -21.00 6.23 -19.59
C LYS A 120 -22.51 6.04 -19.75
N ASP A 121 -22.94 5.11 -20.56
CA ASP A 121 -24.35 4.86 -20.87
C ASP A 121 -25.04 3.84 -19.95
N ASN A 122 -24.43 3.45 -18.87
CA ASN A 122 -24.91 2.35 -18.03
C ASN A 122 -25.00 2.70 -16.56
N LEU A 123 -25.85 1.96 -15.85
CA LEU A 123 -25.93 1.93 -14.40
C LEU A 123 -25.26 0.65 -13.86
N TYR A 124 -24.54 0.79 -12.77
CA TYR A 124 -23.79 -0.31 -12.16
C TYR A 124 -24.02 -0.39 -10.66
N LEU A 125 -23.92 -1.62 -10.14
CA LEU A 125 -23.77 -1.90 -8.71
C LEU A 125 -22.45 -2.61 -8.48
N ILE A 126 -21.79 -2.28 -7.38
CA ILE A 126 -20.59 -2.99 -6.96
C ILE A 126 -20.58 -3.23 -5.46
N GLY A 127 -20.16 -4.44 -5.07
CA GLY A 127 -20.04 -4.82 -3.68
C GLY A 127 -21.36 -5.09 -2.98
N GLY A 128 -21.44 -4.67 -1.72
CA GLY A 128 -22.58 -4.89 -0.84
C GLY A 128 -22.48 -6.18 -0.02
N TYR A 129 -23.49 -6.43 0.78
CA TYR A 129 -23.59 -7.54 1.70
C TYR A 129 -24.79 -8.44 1.34
N GLY A 130 -24.61 -9.74 1.41
CA GLY A 130 -25.69 -10.70 1.22
C GLY A 130 -25.25 -12.12 1.55
N PHE A 131 -26.17 -12.93 2.04
CA PHE A 131 -25.89 -14.31 2.49
C PHE A 131 -24.72 -14.40 3.46
N TRP A 132 -24.69 -13.49 4.45
CA TRP A 132 -23.66 -13.38 5.50
C TRP A 132 -22.23 -13.15 5.02
N GLN A 133 -22.07 -12.66 3.79
CA GLN A 133 -20.78 -12.35 3.19
C GLN A 133 -20.80 -10.97 2.54
N THR A 134 -19.65 -10.30 2.52
CA THR A 134 -19.45 -9.15 1.65
C THR A 134 -19.20 -9.62 0.23
N LYS A 135 -19.68 -8.86 -0.75
CA LYS A 135 -19.60 -9.20 -2.17
C LYS A 135 -18.59 -8.31 -2.88
N SER A 136 -17.94 -8.86 -3.90
CA SER A 136 -17.14 -8.08 -4.88
C SER A 136 -17.80 -8.08 -6.27
N ILE A 137 -19.04 -8.57 -6.35
CA ILE A 137 -19.81 -8.69 -7.58
C ILE A 137 -20.06 -7.30 -8.17
N ILE A 138 -19.89 -7.20 -9.48
CA ILE A 138 -20.29 -6.05 -10.28
C ILE A 138 -21.48 -6.46 -11.11
N THR A 139 -22.55 -5.66 -11.09
CA THR A 139 -23.68 -5.86 -11.97
C THR A 139 -23.97 -4.59 -12.75
N LYS A 140 -24.44 -4.76 -13.99
CA LYS A 140 -24.82 -3.71 -14.93
C LYS A 140 -26.29 -3.84 -15.22
N PHE A 141 -27.02 -2.73 -15.20
CA PHE A 141 -28.44 -2.70 -15.56
C PHE A 141 -28.61 -2.72 -17.09
N ASN A 142 -29.36 -3.69 -17.58
CA ASN A 142 -29.76 -3.75 -18.98
C ASN A 142 -31.13 -3.06 -19.17
N PHE A 143 -31.14 -1.89 -19.78
CA PHE A 143 -32.37 -1.10 -20.00
C PHE A 143 -33.36 -1.78 -20.94
N ASN A 144 -32.94 -2.70 -21.80
CA ASN A 144 -33.84 -3.40 -22.74
C ASN A 144 -34.59 -4.54 -22.03
N SER A 145 -33.92 -5.33 -21.24
CA SER A 145 -34.57 -6.44 -20.51
C SER A 145 -35.16 -6.00 -19.17
N GLY A 146 -34.65 -4.94 -18.57
CA GLY A 146 -34.98 -4.50 -17.22
C GLY A 146 -34.30 -5.33 -16.12
N ASP A 147 -33.24 -6.08 -16.43
CA ASP A 147 -32.56 -6.97 -15.52
C ASP A 147 -31.12 -6.52 -15.21
N TRP A 148 -30.58 -7.03 -14.10
CA TRP A 148 -29.18 -6.84 -13.72
C TRP A 148 -28.33 -7.99 -14.24
N GLU A 149 -27.32 -7.67 -15.04
CA GLU A 149 -26.36 -8.61 -15.62
C GLU A 149 -25.05 -8.59 -14.86
N ILE A 150 -24.46 -9.75 -14.58
CA ILE A 150 -23.17 -9.84 -13.92
C ILE A 150 -22.07 -9.43 -14.91
N VAL A 151 -21.16 -8.57 -14.43
CA VAL A 151 -19.96 -8.18 -15.15
C VAL A 151 -18.76 -8.92 -14.54
N THR A 152 -18.05 -9.67 -15.37
CA THR A 152 -16.83 -10.35 -14.95
C THR A 152 -15.68 -9.38 -14.86
N ALA A 153 -15.04 -9.30 -13.72
CA ALA A 153 -13.84 -8.50 -13.51
C ALA A 153 -12.63 -9.40 -13.24
N PHE A 154 -11.44 -8.94 -13.63
CA PHE A 154 -10.18 -9.67 -13.56
C PHE A 154 -9.17 -8.94 -12.67
N GLY A 155 -8.01 -9.56 -12.42
CA GLY A 155 -6.91 -8.96 -11.71
C GLY A 155 -6.99 -9.07 -10.19
N GLN A 156 -6.40 -8.12 -9.48
CA GLN A 156 -6.24 -8.13 -8.02
C GLN A 156 -7.49 -7.59 -7.31
N SER A 157 -8.62 -8.26 -7.45
CA SER A 157 -9.87 -7.81 -6.84
C SER A 157 -9.84 -7.91 -5.30
N PRO A 158 -10.55 -7.01 -4.58
CA PRO A 158 -10.83 -7.20 -3.16
C PRO A 158 -11.74 -8.41 -2.95
N GLY A 159 -11.57 -9.13 -1.84
CA GLY A 159 -12.39 -10.33 -1.52
C GLY A 159 -13.86 -10.03 -1.18
N GLY A 160 -14.22 -8.78 -1.01
CA GLY A 160 -15.57 -8.29 -0.75
C GLY A 160 -15.51 -6.83 -0.33
N ILE A 161 -16.56 -6.06 -0.68
CA ILE A 161 -16.64 -4.62 -0.44
C ILE A 161 -17.99 -4.33 0.20
N ASP A 162 -18.00 -3.94 1.47
CA ASP A 162 -19.17 -3.43 2.16
C ASP A 162 -18.85 -2.08 2.83
N GLN A 163 -19.77 -1.13 2.78
CA GLN A 163 -19.62 0.21 3.37
C GLN A 163 -18.32 0.92 2.94
N GLY A 164 -17.89 0.71 1.71
CA GLY A 164 -16.68 1.30 1.15
C GLY A 164 -16.80 2.80 0.88
N THR A 165 -15.66 3.43 0.65
CA THR A 165 -15.55 4.76 0.06
C THR A 165 -15.19 4.60 -1.40
N PHE A 166 -15.95 5.27 -2.27
CA PHE A 166 -15.86 5.13 -3.72
C PHE A 166 -15.64 6.47 -4.39
N PHE A 167 -14.82 6.47 -5.44
CA PHE A 167 -14.57 7.66 -6.23
C PHE A 167 -14.29 7.29 -7.68
N ILE A 168 -15.00 7.93 -8.61
CA ILE A 168 -14.79 7.75 -10.04
C ILE A 168 -14.09 8.98 -10.59
N LYS A 169 -12.90 8.75 -11.17
CA LYS A 169 -12.14 9.72 -11.93
C LYS A 169 -11.83 9.12 -13.29
N ASP A 170 -12.24 9.79 -14.35
CA ASP A 170 -12.13 9.30 -15.73
C ASP A 170 -12.74 7.89 -15.85
N ASP A 171 -11.98 6.91 -16.28
CA ASP A 171 -12.42 5.53 -16.44
C ASP A 171 -12.06 4.64 -15.22
N ASP A 172 -11.56 5.22 -14.13
CA ASP A 172 -11.10 4.50 -12.94
C ASP A 172 -12.02 4.70 -11.74
N LEU A 173 -12.48 3.59 -11.17
CA LEU A 173 -13.20 3.55 -9.91
C LEU A 173 -12.23 3.17 -8.78
N TYR A 174 -11.93 4.12 -7.92
CA TYR A 174 -11.14 3.93 -6.71
C TYR A 174 -12.03 3.44 -5.57
N VAL A 175 -11.55 2.42 -4.84
CA VAL A 175 -12.28 1.81 -3.73
C VAL A 175 -11.32 1.62 -2.55
N PHE A 176 -11.69 2.14 -1.40
CA PHE A 176 -10.91 2.03 -0.17
C PHE A 176 -11.77 2.12 1.08
N ASP A 177 -11.18 1.87 2.24
CA ASP A 177 -11.82 1.97 3.54
C ASP A 177 -13.18 1.23 3.61
N PHE A 178 -13.16 -0.05 3.30
CA PHE A 178 -14.34 -0.90 3.28
C PHE A 178 -14.22 -2.08 4.26
N LEU A 179 -15.35 -2.68 4.56
CA LEU A 179 -15.43 -3.91 5.34
C LEU A 179 -15.37 -5.12 4.41
N THR A 180 -14.69 -6.16 4.88
CA THR A 180 -14.63 -7.44 4.18
C THR A 180 -14.93 -8.60 5.11
N ARG A 181 -15.77 -9.53 4.65
CA ARG A 181 -16.12 -10.78 5.32
C ARG A 181 -16.30 -11.87 4.27
N VAL A 182 -15.30 -12.74 4.16
CA VAL A 182 -15.24 -13.73 3.08
C VAL A 182 -16.04 -14.99 3.40
N SER A 183 -16.25 -15.31 4.68
CA SER A 183 -17.01 -16.48 5.10
C SER A 183 -17.84 -16.23 6.36
N ASN A 184 -18.87 -17.06 6.60
CA ASN A 184 -19.75 -16.95 7.76
C ASN A 184 -19.02 -17.05 9.10
N ASN A 185 -17.93 -17.80 9.15
CA ASN A 185 -17.15 -18.03 10.36
C ASN A 185 -16.11 -16.92 10.63
N GLN A 186 -15.94 -15.97 9.73
CA GLN A 186 -15.01 -14.87 9.88
C GLN A 186 -15.71 -13.64 10.45
N LYS A 187 -15.00 -12.96 11.36
CA LYS A 187 -15.41 -11.61 11.77
C LYS A 187 -15.16 -10.65 10.62
N GLU A 188 -16.06 -9.70 10.48
CA GLU A 188 -15.89 -8.58 9.57
C GLU A 188 -14.58 -7.82 9.88
N LYS A 189 -13.78 -7.57 8.86
CA LYS A 189 -12.50 -6.85 8.98
C LYS A 189 -12.51 -5.64 8.07
N ARG A 190 -11.95 -4.55 8.55
CA ARG A 190 -11.68 -3.40 7.71
C ARG A 190 -10.50 -3.70 6.80
N ASN A 191 -10.64 -3.37 5.53
CA ASN A 191 -9.58 -3.48 4.53
C ASN A 191 -8.89 -2.13 4.37
N ASP A 192 -7.57 -2.13 4.51
CA ASP A 192 -6.70 -0.96 4.53
C ASP A 192 -6.16 -0.60 3.16
N ASN A 193 -6.43 -1.42 2.18
CA ASN A 193 -5.87 -1.25 0.87
C ASN A 193 -6.75 -0.34 0.01
N LEU A 194 -6.09 0.42 -0.84
CA LEU A 194 -6.70 1.12 -1.95
C LEU A 194 -6.64 0.23 -3.19
N TYR A 195 -7.78 0.08 -3.83
CA TYR A 195 -7.93 -0.61 -5.11
C TYR A 195 -8.44 0.35 -6.17
N VAL A 196 -8.09 0.08 -7.40
CA VAL A 196 -8.68 0.73 -8.57
C VAL A 196 -9.23 -0.33 -9.52
N LEU A 197 -10.44 -0.08 -10.01
CA LEU A 197 -11.08 -0.85 -11.09
C LEU A 197 -11.14 0.04 -12.32
N ASN A 198 -10.48 -0.36 -13.38
CA ASN A 198 -10.70 0.30 -14.67
C ASN A 198 -12.07 -0.15 -15.23
N LEU A 199 -12.97 0.82 -15.44
CA LEU A 199 -14.37 0.57 -15.83
C LEU A 199 -14.56 0.24 -17.31
N GLU A 200 -13.54 0.38 -18.15
CA GLU A 200 -13.58 -0.06 -19.55
C GLU A 200 -13.21 -1.54 -19.69
N SER A 201 -12.10 -1.94 -19.07
CA SER A 201 -11.56 -3.29 -19.15
C SER A 201 -12.01 -4.21 -18.02
N PHE A 202 -12.61 -3.68 -16.96
CA PHE A 202 -12.96 -4.39 -15.73
C PHE A 202 -11.77 -5.12 -15.08
N VAL A 203 -10.61 -4.48 -15.09
CA VAL A 203 -9.40 -5.00 -14.46
C VAL A 203 -9.12 -4.29 -13.15
N TRP A 204 -9.03 -5.08 -12.09
CA TRP A 204 -8.64 -4.63 -10.76
C TRP A 204 -7.14 -4.54 -10.59
N LYS A 205 -6.70 -3.47 -9.96
CA LYS A 205 -5.32 -3.30 -9.46
C LYS A 205 -5.35 -2.87 -8.00
N LYS A 206 -4.53 -3.50 -7.18
CA LYS A 206 -4.24 -3.03 -5.82
C LYS A 206 -3.16 -1.96 -5.90
N LEU A 207 -3.42 -0.75 -5.41
CA LEU A 207 -2.47 0.36 -5.43
C LEU A 207 -1.56 0.38 -4.21
N GLY A 208 -2.07 -0.02 -3.04
CA GLY A 208 -1.28 -0.01 -1.83
C GLY A 208 -2.11 0.10 -0.56
N VAL A 209 -1.47 0.55 0.53
CA VAL A 209 -2.10 0.73 1.83
C VAL A 209 -2.42 2.20 2.04
N THR A 210 -3.67 2.50 2.42
CA THR A 210 -4.13 3.86 2.67
C THR A 210 -3.44 4.50 3.87
N ASN A 211 -3.43 5.83 3.89
CA ASN A 211 -2.91 6.59 5.02
C ASN A 211 -3.70 6.25 6.31
N PRO A 212 -3.04 6.05 7.46
CA PRO A 212 -3.71 5.77 8.74
C PRO A 212 -4.75 6.81 9.17
N TRP A 213 -4.67 8.05 8.70
CA TRP A 213 -5.71 9.06 8.96
C TRP A 213 -7.08 8.71 8.40
N ILE A 214 -7.15 7.85 7.40
CA ILE A 214 -8.39 7.34 6.84
C ILE A 214 -9.11 6.39 7.83
N ARG A 215 -8.51 6.13 8.98
CA ARG A 215 -9.02 5.23 10.03
C ARG A 215 -9.06 5.88 11.39
N PRO A 216 -10.10 6.57 11.75
CA PRO A 216 -10.31 6.87 13.18
C PRO A 216 -10.59 5.57 13.95
N GLU A 217 -9.93 5.39 15.07
CA GLU A 217 -9.91 4.14 15.86
C GLU A 217 -11.28 3.63 16.32
N ASN A 218 -12.32 4.47 16.35
CA ASN A 218 -13.63 4.18 16.94
C ASN A 218 -14.78 4.29 15.93
N GLN A 219 -14.63 3.79 14.73
CA GLN A 219 -15.71 3.91 13.74
C GLN A 219 -16.76 2.82 13.89
N PHE A 220 -17.89 3.25 14.39
CA PHE A 220 -19.11 2.49 14.30
C PHE A 220 -19.67 2.52 12.87
N LYS A 221 -20.43 1.46 12.55
CA LYS A 221 -21.24 1.32 11.35
C LYS A 221 -22.13 2.55 11.16
N GLY A 222 -21.69 3.49 10.39
CA GLY A 222 -22.45 4.68 10.05
C GLY A 222 -22.24 5.05 8.60
N ALA A 223 -23.21 5.70 7.99
CA ALA A 223 -23.12 6.14 6.62
C ALA A 223 -21.95 7.13 6.48
N LYS A 224 -20.93 6.73 5.72
CA LYS A 224 -19.89 7.64 5.29
C LYS A 224 -20.47 8.65 4.33
N ARG A 225 -19.96 9.87 4.40
CA ARG A 225 -20.34 10.93 3.48
C ARG A 225 -19.18 11.12 2.54
N PHE A 226 -19.44 11.06 1.24
CA PHE A 226 -18.41 11.31 0.24
C PHE A 226 -19.02 12.05 -0.96
N PHE A 227 -18.29 13.04 -1.46
CA PHE A 227 -18.73 13.94 -2.49
C PHE A 227 -17.61 14.13 -3.52
N LYS A 228 -17.96 14.06 -4.79
CA LYS A 228 -17.05 14.48 -5.85
C LYS A 228 -17.04 16.01 -5.89
N PHE A 229 -15.85 16.58 -5.73
CA PHE A 229 -15.62 18.02 -5.88
C PHE A 229 -14.48 18.23 -6.87
N ASN A 230 -14.80 18.71 -8.05
CA ASN A 230 -13.90 18.69 -9.22
C ASN A 230 -13.36 17.26 -9.44
N ASP A 231 -12.05 17.10 -9.59
CA ASP A 231 -11.40 15.79 -9.74
C ASP A 231 -10.86 15.22 -8.43
N LYS A 232 -11.44 15.66 -7.30
CA LYS A 232 -11.06 15.24 -5.96
C LYS A 232 -12.25 14.65 -5.21
N LEU A 233 -11.96 13.84 -4.20
CA LEU A 233 -12.96 13.29 -3.30
C LEU A 233 -12.92 14.03 -1.97
N LEU A 234 -14.04 14.62 -1.60
CA LEU A 234 -14.28 15.12 -0.25
C LEU A 234 -15.07 14.06 0.53
N PHE A 235 -14.57 13.60 1.67
CA PHE A 235 -15.26 12.60 2.47
C PHE A 235 -15.10 12.83 3.97
N SER A 236 -16.07 12.32 4.73
CA SER A 236 -16.08 12.40 6.19
C SER A 236 -16.65 11.13 6.79
N TYR A 237 -16.38 10.96 8.08
CA TYR A 237 -16.89 9.86 8.88
C TYR A 237 -18.00 10.31 9.83
N PRO A 238 -18.94 9.43 10.18
CA PRO A 238 -19.92 9.73 11.20
C PRO A 238 -19.21 10.10 12.53
N ASN A 239 -19.73 11.12 13.18
CA ASN A 239 -19.23 11.62 14.48
C ASN A 239 -17.79 12.15 14.49
N ASN A 240 -17.19 12.37 13.32
CA ASN A 240 -15.90 13.03 13.20
C ASN A 240 -16.09 14.42 12.57
N PRO A 241 -15.71 15.52 13.24
CA PRO A 241 -15.83 16.88 12.69
C PRO A 241 -14.80 17.19 11.59
N GLU A 242 -14.08 16.19 11.13
CA GLU A 242 -13.03 16.34 10.13
C GLU A 242 -13.48 15.85 8.76
N PHE A 243 -13.14 16.62 7.74
CA PHE A 243 -13.23 16.24 6.35
C PHE A 243 -11.86 15.93 5.80
N TYR A 244 -11.84 15.03 4.85
CA TYR A 244 -10.64 14.64 4.12
C TYR A 244 -10.85 14.97 2.64
N LEU A 245 -9.87 15.64 2.05
CA LEU A 245 -9.81 15.88 0.62
C LEU A 245 -8.72 14.98 0.03
N ALA A 246 -9.13 13.99 -0.76
CA ALA A 246 -8.23 13.08 -1.45
C ALA A 246 -8.07 13.46 -2.92
N ASP A 247 -6.81 13.56 -3.37
CA ASP A 247 -6.42 13.76 -4.75
C ASP A 247 -5.71 12.50 -5.25
N PHE A 248 -6.37 11.72 -6.09
CA PHE A 248 -5.84 10.45 -6.59
C PHE A 248 -4.79 10.67 -7.70
N GLY A 249 -4.81 11.80 -8.38
CA GLY A 249 -3.81 12.14 -9.39
C GLY A 249 -2.44 12.46 -8.79
N ASN A 250 -2.44 13.18 -7.67
CA ASN A 250 -1.23 13.61 -6.98
C ASN A 250 -0.89 12.72 -5.76
N ASN A 251 -1.69 11.71 -5.48
CA ASN A 251 -1.55 10.84 -4.30
C ASN A 251 -1.49 11.63 -2.99
N THR A 252 -2.34 12.68 -2.83
CA THR A 252 -2.35 13.51 -1.63
C THR A 252 -3.66 13.39 -0.86
N LEU A 253 -3.54 13.54 0.46
CA LEU A 253 -4.64 13.59 1.42
C LEU A 253 -4.48 14.84 2.29
N LYS A 254 -5.46 15.73 2.24
CA LYS A 254 -5.53 16.92 3.09
C LYS A 254 -6.65 16.77 4.11
N LYS A 255 -6.36 17.11 5.37
CA LYS A 255 -7.34 17.11 6.46
C LYS A 255 -7.88 18.52 6.64
N ILE A 256 -9.21 18.65 6.68
CA ILE A 256 -9.91 19.92 6.82
C ILE A 256 -10.77 19.83 8.08
N LYS A 257 -10.47 20.67 9.06
CA LYS A 257 -11.34 20.81 10.26
C LYS A 257 -12.41 21.84 9.97
N ASP A 258 -13.65 21.42 9.96
CA ASP A 258 -14.81 22.32 9.88
C ASP A 258 -16.02 21.68 10.54
N GLU A 259 -16.27 22.03 11.79
CA GLU A 259 -17.44 21.56 12.53
C GLU A 259 -18.76 21.97 11.90
N ILE A 260 -18.81 23.16 11.28
CA ILE A 260 -20.03 23.70 10.67
C ILE A 260 -20.42 22.85 9.45
N LEU A 261 -19.48 22.50 8.59
CA LEU A 261 -19.75 21.67 7.44
C LEU A 261 -20.18 20.26 7.82
N PHE A 262 -19.56 19.69 8.86
CA PHE A 262 -19.92 18.39 9.38
C PHE A 262 -21.37 18.31 9.84
N TYR A 263 -21.82 19.27 10.63
CA TYR A 263 -23.21 19.31 11.10
C TYR A 263 -24.20 19.60 9.98
N LYS A 264 -23.80 20.39 9.01
CA LYS A 264 -24.63 20.82 7.90
C LYS A 264 -24.70 19.83 6.73
N SER A 265 -23.70 18.98 6.56
CA SER A 265 -23.69 17.95 5.51
C SER A 265 -24.55 16.74 5.84
N GLY A 266 -25.79 16.88 6.27
CA GLY A 266 -26.71 15.79 6.62
C GLY A 266 -26.63 14.52 5.75
N GLY A 267 -27.40 13.49 6.05
CA GLY A 267 -27.30 12.16 5.41
C GLY A 267 -27.43 12.17 3.87
N HIS A 268 -28.19 13.10 3.35
CA HIS A 268 -28.39 13.28 1.91
C HIS A 268 -28.01 14.69 1.51
N SER A 269 -26.99 14.79 0.67
CA SER A 269 -26.48 16.05 0.15
C SER A 269 -26.08 15.87 -1.30
N VAL A 270 -26.16 16.94 -2.08
CA VAL A 270 -25.72 16.95 -3.48
C VAL A 270 -24.75 18.09 -3.73
N VAL A 271 -23.73 17.82 -4.54
CA VAL A 271 -22.77 18.84 -4.95
C VAL A 271 -23.15 19.38 -6.31
N LYS A 272 -23.23 20.71 -6.41
CA LYS A 272 -23.42 21.42 -7.65
C LYS A 272 -22.38 22.51 -7.79
N LYS A 273 -21.58 22.43 -8.86
CA LYS A 273 -20.41 23.31 -9.03
C LYS A 273 -19.56 23.30 -7.73
N ASN A 274 -19.43 24.46 -7.09
CA ASN A 274 -18.65 24.63 -5.87
C ASN A 274 -19.49 24.59 -4.58
N ASN A 275 -20.78 24.32 -4.69
CA ASN A 275 -21.69 24.33 -3.55
C ASN A 275 -22.15 22.91 -3.18
N LEU A 276 -22.11 22.61 -1.89
CA LEU A 276 -22.79 21.48 -1.28
C LEU A 276 -24.19 21.95 -0.87
N ILE A 277 -25.21 21.28 -1.35
CA ILE A 277 -26.60 21.48 -0.92
C ILE A 277 -26.94 20.33 0.01
N GLY A 278 -27.25 20.66 1.23
CA GLY A 278 -27.53 19.70 2.28
C GLY A 278 -28.69 20.14 3.17
N ALA A 279 -29.11 19.25 4.03
CA ALA A 279 -30.17 19.51 4.99
C ALA A 279 -29.58 19.68 6.40
N VAL A 280 -30.10 20.63 7.12
CA VAL A 280 -29.77 20.92 8.52
C VAL A 280 -30.99 20.77 9.36
N GLN A 281 -30.94 19.87 10.32
CA GLN A 281 -32.03 19.76 11.30
C GLN A 281 -31.86 20.77 12.44
N ASN A 282 -32.83 21.58 12.65
CA ASN A 282 -32.92 22.41 13.84
C ASN A 282 -33.25 21.52 15.04
N ARG A 283 -32.31 21.38 15.95
CA ARG A 283 -32.46 20.49 17.14
C ARG A 283 -33.59 20.88 18.08
N LEU A 284 -33.97 22.14 18.10
CA LEU A 284 -35.05 22.66 19.01
C LEU A 284 -36.43 22.42 18.43
N THR A 285 -36.60 22.60 17.12
CA THR A 285 -37.92 22.50 16.47
C THR A 285 -38.13 21.18 15.73
N GLY A 286 -37.07 20.36 15.54
CA GLY A 286 -37.10 19.17 14.70
C GLY A 286 -37.18 19.44 13.19
N LYS A 287 -37.39 20.69 12.79
CA LYS A 287 -37.59 21.09 11.40
C LYS A 287 -36.28 21.04 10.63
N ILE A 288 -36.37 20.69 9.36
CA ILE A 288 -35.24 20.60 8.45
C ILE A 288 -35.21 21.80 7.51
N ALA A 289 -34.03 22.41 7.43
CA ALA A 289 -33.74 23.49 6.48
C ALA A 289 -32.78 22.98 5.40
N ILE A 290 -33.03 23.35 4.16
CA ILE A 290 -32.10 23.08 3.07
C ILE A 290 -31.16 24.28 2.94
N GLU A 291 -29.89 24.04 3.04
CA GLU A 291 -28.85 25.06 2.99
C GLU A 291 -27.82 24.76 1.91
N SER A 292 -27.22 25.83 1.39
CA SER A 292 -26.15 25.73 0.38
C SER A 292 -24.86 26.31 0.92
N PHE A 293 -23.75 25.54 0.77
CA PHE A 293 -22.41 25.92 1.28
C PHE A 293 -21.41 25.93 0.15
N ASN A 294 -20.55 26.94 0.12
CA ASN A 294 -19.44 26.97 -0.82
C ASN A 294 -18.27 26.09 -0.33
N ILE A 295 -18.05 24.96 -1.01
CA ILE A 295 -16.97 24.03 -0.69
C ILE A 295 -15.60 24.63 -1.00
N ALA A 296 -15.47 25.43 -2.07
CA ALA A 296 -14.20 26.01 -2.47
C ALA A 296 -13.61 26.93 -1.38
N SER A 297 -14.47 27.73 -0.74
CA SER A 297 -14.04 28.60 0.37
C SER A 297 -13.55 27.82 1.58
N LEU A 298 -14.14 26.66 1.86
CA LEU A 298 -13.74 25.79 2.95
C LEU A 298 -12.37 25.15 2.69
N ILE A 299 -12.15 24.71 1.46
CA ILE A 299 -10.88 24.08 1.06
C ILE A 299 -9.73 25.09 1.06
N SER A 300 -9.98 26.34 0.61
CA SER A 300 -8.96 27.41 0.59
C SER A 300 -8.57 27.86 1.99
N ASN A 301 -9.52 27.90 2.93
CA ASN A 301 -9.28 28.31 4.31
C ASN A 301 -8.71 27.18 5.19
N GLY A 302 -8.74 25.96 4.70
CA GLY A 302 -8.23 24.80 5.44
C GLY A 302 -6.71 24.77 5.51
N SER A 303 -6.13 25.04 6.67
CA SER A 303 -4.68 25.04 6.95
C SER A 303 -4.11 23.65 7.28
N GLY A 304 -4.62 22.59 6.66
CA GLY A 304 -4.15 21.22 6.94
C GLY A 304 -2.87 20.85 6.20
N ASN A 305 -1.99 20.08 6.85
CA ASN A 305 -0.84 19.48 6.19
C ASN A 305 -1.31 18.47 5.13
N GLU A 306 -0.66 18.48 3.99
CA GLU A 306 -0.85 17.43 2.97
C GLU A 306 0.01 16.22 3.32
N LEU A 307 -0.58 15.04 3.27
CA LEU A 307 0.07 13.74 3.42
C LEU A 307 -0.18 12.89 2.18
N TYR A 308 0.52 11.78 2.09
CA TYR A 308 0.21 10.78 1.06
C TYR A 308 -1.17 10.16 1.31
N LEU A 309 -1.91 9.87 0.25
CA LEU A 309 -3.20 9.16 0.31
C LEU A 309 -2.98 7.65 0.54
N TYR A 310 -2.01 7.06 -0.16
CA TYR A 310 -1.63 5.65 -0.01
C TYR A 310 -0.13 5.45 -0.26
N ARG A 311 0.40 4.36 0.28
CA ARG A 311 1.78 3.90 0.01
C ARG A 311 1.73 2.67 -0.90
N ASP A 312 2.46 2.71 -2.00
CA ASP A 312 2.62 1.55 -2.86
C ASP A 312 3.42 0.47 -2.13
N THR A 313 2.80 -0.69 -1.97
CA THR A 313 3.46 -1.84 -1.33
C THR A 313 4.45 -2.52 -2.27
N GLN A 314 4.31 -2.38 -3.59
CA GLN A 314 5.24 -2.98 -4.55
C GLN A 314 6.59 -2.28 -4.56
N GLU A 315 6.63 -0.95 -4.44
CA GLU A 315 7.89 -0.23 -4.32
C GLU A 315 8.70 -0.69 -3.11
N PHE A 316 8.04 -0.89 -1.96
CA PHE A 316 8.71 -1.39 -0.76
C PHE A 316 9.33 -2.78 -0.96
N TYR A 317 8.63 -3.70 -1.61
CA TYR A 317 9.17 -5.02 -1.92
C TYR A 317 10.34 -4.95 -2.92
N ASN A 318 10.31 -4.06 -3.88
CA ASN A 318 11.42 -3.85 -4.82
C ASN A 318 12.69 -3.41 -4.08
N TYR A 319 12.60 -2.49 -3.12
CA TYR A 319 13.75 -2.11 -2.27
C TYR A 319 14.29 -3.29 -1.46
N ILE A 320 13.41 -4.14 -0.91
CA ILE A 320 13.82 -5.35 -0.19
C ILE A 320 14.56 -6.33 -1.12
N TYR A 321 14.06 -6.57 -2.33
CA TYR A 321 14.74 -7.45 -3.30
C TYR A 321 16.11 -6.90 -3.72
N VAL A 322 16.23 -5.60 -3.93
CA VAL A 322 17.51 -4.96 -4.21
C VAL A 322 18.47 -5.12 -3.03
N ALA A 323 18.03 -4.89 -1.81
CA ALA A 323 18.86 -5.06 -0.61
C ALA A 323 19.32 -6.52 -0.42
N LEU A 324 18.43 -7.50 -0.63
CA LEU A 324 18.77 -8.93 -0.58
C LEU A 324 19.78 -9.33 -1.64
N SER A 325 19.65 -8.81 -2.86
CA SER A 325 20.62 -9.08 -3.94
C SER A 325 22.01 -8.54 -3.61
N PHE A 326 22.11 -7.35 -3.02
CA PHE A 326 23.36 -6.79 -2.51
C PHE A 326 23.98 -7.66 -1.42
N LEU A 327 23.17 -8.16 -0.48
CA LEU A 327 23.64 -9.05 0.58
C LEU A 327 24.22 -10.35 0.02
N VAL A 328 23.57 -10.97 -0.96
CA VAL A 328 24.06 -12.18 -1.62
C VAL A 328 25.39 -11.92 -2.32
N ILE A 329 25.53 -10.81 -3.05
CA ILE A 329 26.80 -10.44 -3.70
C ILE A 329 27.91 -10.25 -2.66
N LEU A 330 27.61 -9.58 -1.54
CA LEU A 330 28.56 -9.37 -0.45
C LEU A 330 29.05 -10.70 0.12
N ILE A 331 28.16 -11.66 0.36
CA ILE A 331 28.48 -13.00 0.86
C ILE A 331 29.41 -13.73 -0.13
N ILE A 332 29.11 -13.66 -1.43
CA ILE A 332 29.97 -14.28 -2.46
C ILE A 332 31.36 -13.66 -2.47
N VAL A 333 31.45 -12.33 -2.39
CA VAL A 333 32.74 -11.62 -2.34
C VAL A 333 33.53 -12.02 -1.09
N LEU A 334 32.89 -12.11 0.07
CA LEU A 334 33.52 -12.58 1.30
C LEU A 334 34.00 -14.01 1.18
N MET A 335 33.20 -14.93 0.60
CA MET A 335 33.62 -16.31 0.38
C MET A 335 34.85 -16.41 -0.53
N ILE A 336 34.90 -15.62 -1.60
CA ILE A 336 36.07 -15.55 -2.50
C ILE A 336 37.28 -14.98 -1.74
N TYR A 337 37.08 -13.96 -0.95
CA TYR A 337 38.13 -13.35 -0.14
C TYR A 337 38.71 -14.37 0.86
N TYR A 338 37.87 -15.06 1.64
CA TYR A 338 38.33 -16.08 2.61
C TYR A 338 39.01 -17.26 1.94
N LYS A 339 38.59 -17.70 0.76
CA LYS A 339 39.30 -18.76 -0.01
C LYS A 339 40.70 -18.32 -0.45
N ARG A 340 41.00 -17.03 -0.53
CA ARG A 340 42.33 -16.51 -0.90
C ARG A 340 43.26 -16.25 0.28
N VAL A 341 42.75 -16.26 1.50
CA VAL A 341 43.57 -16.06 2.69
C VAL A 341 44.46 -17.29 2.90
N ALA A 342 45.75 -17.05 3.17
CA ALA A 342 46.71 -18.11 3.45
C ALA A 342 46.32 -18.86 4.71
N GLN A 343 46.37 -20.19 4.67
CA GLN A 343 46.20 -21.02 5.86
C GLN A 343 47.37 -20.80 6.82
N ILE A 344 47.07 -20.67 8.09
CA ILE A 344 48.05 -20.50 9.15
C ILE A 344 48.45 -21.88 9.67
N TYR A 345 49.75 -22.13 9.72
CA TYR A 345 50.36 -23.35 10.24
C TYR A 345 51.20 -22.99 11.47
N LEU A 346 50.88 -23.61 12.57
CA LEU A 346 51.67 -23.46 13.81
C LEU A 346 52.86 -24.44 13.81
N LEU A 347 54.03 -23.89 14.03
CA LEU A 347 55.28 -24.67 14.09
C LEU A 347 55.74 -24.80 15.55
N ASP A 348 55.65 -25.98 16.05
CA ASP A 348 56.14 -26.38 17.37
C ASP A 348 57.49 -27.14 17.27
N GLU A 349 58.00 -27.68 18.40
CA GLU A 349 59.29 -28.38 18.45
C GLU A 349 59.38 -29.59 17.52
N ASN A 350 58.33 -30.40 17.48
CA ASN A 350 58.31 -31.64 16.72
C ASN A 350 57.13 -31.75 15.76
N THR A 351 56.33 -30.70 15.64
CA THR A 351 55.10 -30.73 14.83
C THR A 351 54.88 -29.46 14.05
N ILE A 352 54.17 -29.61 12.92
CA ILE A 352 53.51 -28.50 12.21
C ILE A 352 52.03 -28.83 12.16
N SER A 353 51.19 -27.89 12.56
CA SER A 353 49.75 -28.08 12.69
C SER A 353 48.91 -26.93 12.10
N THR A 354 47.69 -27.27 11.76
CA THR A 354 46.56 -26.32 11.52
C THR A 354 45.53 -26.55 12.60
N SER A 355 44.40 -25.83 12.55
CA SER A 355 43.29 -26.06 13.48
C SER A 355 42.75 -27.50 13.49
N SER A 356 42.99 -28.30 12.45
CA SER A 356 42.38 -29.62 12.28
C SER A 356 43.36 -30.75 11.93
N LEU A 357 44.58 -30.42 11.54
CA LEU A 357 45.57 -31.41 11.07
C LEU A 357 46.94 -31.13 11.68
N THR A 358 47.63 -32.18 12.05
CA THR A 358 48.99 -32.11 12.62
C THR A 358 49.91 -33.10 11.91
N LYS A 359 51.17 -32.72 11.73
CA LYS A 359 52.20 -33.58 11.17
C LYS A 359 53.49 -33.45 11.96
N GLU A 360 54.08 -34.58 12.34
CA GLU A 360 55.39 -34.64 12.98
C GLU A 360 56.51 -34.27 12.02
N ILE A 361 57.47 -33.51 12.51
CA ILE A 361 58.67 -33.05 11.79
C ILE A 361 59.89 -33.28 12.64
N ASN A 362 61.04 -33.46 12.02
CA ASN A 362 62.33 -33.59 12.75
C ASN A 362 63.01 -32.22 12.92
N GLN A 363 64.00 -32.13 13.77
CA GLN A 363 64.72 -30.91 14.10
C GLN A 363 65.26 -30.14 12.84
N LYS A 364 65.75 -30.88 11.80
CA LYS A 364 66.24 -30.24 10.57
C LYS A 364 65.13 -29.68 9.73
N GLU A 365 64.00 -30.38 9.66
CA GLU A 365 62.77 -29.91 9.01
C GLU A 365 62.24 -28.69 9.71
N LYS A 366 62.20 -28.67 11.07
CA LYS A 366 61.82 -27.49 11.86
C LYS A 366 62.71 -26.30 11.53
N LYS A 367 64.01 -26.44 11.53
CA LYS A 367 64.94 -25.35 11.21
C LYS A 367 64.71 -24.76 9.81
N ILE A 368 64.35 -25.57 8.81
CA ILE A 368 64.01 -25.14 7.48
C ILE A 368 62.71 -24.30 7.55
N LEU A 369 61.64 -24.82 8.19
CA LEU A 369 60.36 -24.14 8.30
C LEU A 369 60.43 -22.85 9.10
N SER A 370 61.29 -22.80 10.13
CA SER A 370 61.60 -21.61 10.94
C SER A 370 62.25 -20.50 10.14
N LEU A 371 63.02 -20.79 9.10
CA LEU A 371 63.47 -19.75 8.17
C LEU A 371 62.31 -19.11 7.41
N PHE A 372 61.27 -19.92 7.10
CA PHE A 372 60.08 -19.44 6.38
C PHE A 372 59.04 -18.81 7.29
N SER A 373 59.08 -18.97 8.59
CA SER A 373 58.27 -18.22 9.52
C SER A 373 58.67 -16.73 9.55
N LYS A 374 59.97 -16.47 9.40
CA LYS A 374 60.53 -15.09 9.42
C LYS A 374 60.45 -14.37 8.06
N LYS A 375 60.56 -15.10 6.96
CA LYS A 375 60.56 -14.54 5.61
C LYS A 375 60.06 -15.55 4.57
N ARG A 376 59.32 -15.07 3.57
CA ARG A 376 58.73 -15.91 2.51
C ARG A 376 59.73 -16.46 1.51
N ASN A 377 60.92 -15.87 1.44
CA ASN A 377 61.96 -16.23 0.48
C ASN A 377 63.25 -16.50 1.23
N VAL A 378 63.85 -17.62 1.02
CA VAL A 378 65.08 -18.05 1.67
C VAL A 378 66.10 -18.39 0.58
N SER A 379 67.29 -17.83 0.71
CA SER A 379 68.38 -18.11 -0.22
C SER A 379 68.95 -19.55 -0.06
N ASN A 380 69.55 -20.06 -1.13
CA ASN A 380 70.22 -21.36 -1.07
C ASN A 380 71.35 -21.42 -0.03
N SER A 381 72.07 -20.31 0.19
CA SER A 381 73.12 -20.22 1.19
C SER A 381 72.55 -20.39 2.62
N GLU A 382 71.47 -19.67 2.95
CA GLU A 382 70.85 -19.76 4.28
C GLU A 382 70.36 -21.18 4.63
N ILE A 383 69.83 -21.92 3.64
CA ILE A 383 69.41 -23.29 3.87
C ILE A 383 70.67 -24.19 3.92
N MET A 384 71.66 -23.93 3.11
CA MET A 384 72.90 -24.72 3.13
C MET A 384 73.64 -24.65 4.49
N ASP A 385 73.66 -23.49 5.12
CA ASP A 385 74.32 -23.28 6.42
C ASP A 385 73.71 -24.21 7.50
N LEU A 386 72.48 -24.67 7.36
CA LEU A 386 71.88 -25.68 8.26
C LEU A 386 72.46 -27.11 8.10
N PHE A 387 73.16 -27.35 6.98
CA PHE A 387 73.67 -28.68 6.62
C PHE A 387 75.21 -28.80 6.56
N LEU A 388 75.91 -27.67 6.71
CA LEU A 388 77.37 -27.68 6.77
C LEU A 388 77.82 -28.30 8.13
N GLU A 389 78.53 -29.40 8.04
CA GLU A 389 79.16 -30.12 9.19
C GLU A 389 80.67 -30.04 9.01
N LYS A 390 81.44 -29.86 10.12
CA LYS A 390 82.92 -29.61 10.07
C LYS A 390 83.76 -30.67 9.35
N ASP A 391 83.20 -31.89 9.31
CA ASP A 391 83.97 -33.04 8.80
C ASP A 391 83.41 -33.60 7.48
N LYS A 392 82.52 -32.90 6.79
CA LYS A 392 81.85 -33.41 5.56
C LYS A 392 82.00 -32.49 4.36
N THR A 393 82.06 -33.09 3.17
CA THR A 393 82.19 -32.33 1.94
C THR A 393 80.95 -31.52 1.62
N LYS A 394 81.12 -30.41 0.90
CA LYS A 394 80.05 -29.54 0.43
C LYS A 394 78.98 -30.28 -0.42
N ASP A 395 79.43 -31.27 -1.19
CA ASP A 395 78.56 -32.11 -2.04
C ASP A 395 77.61 -32.96 -1.22
N PHE A 396 78.11 -33.49 -0.08
CA PHE A 396 77.28 -34.22 0.85
C PHE A 396 76.24 -33.39 1.47
N ALA A 397 76.56 -32.15 1.86
CA ALA A 397 75.61 -31.17 2.39
C ALA A 397 74.50 -30.80 1.36
N VAL A 398 74.86 -30.62 0.05
CA VAL A 398 73.90 -30.36 -1.05
C VAL A 398 72.92 -31.52 -1.23
N LYS A 399 73.47 -32.78 -1.28
CA LYS A 399 72.63 -33.98 -1.43
C LYS A 399 71.64 -34.12 -0.23
N LYS A 400 72.15 -33.94 0.98
CA LYS A 400 71.39 -34.08 2.24
C LYS A 400 70.30 -33.01 2.31
N LYS A 401 70.59 -31.73 2.00
CA LYS A 401 69.64 -30.63 1.90
C LYS A 401 68.52 -30.96 0.91
N ASN A 402 68.88 -31.32 -0.35
CA ASN A 402 67.87 -31.57 -1.35
C ASN A 402 66.94 -32.72 -0.99
N LYS A 403 67.52 -33.84 -0.46
CA LYS A 403 66.72 -34.96 0.07
C LYS A 403 65.77 -34.54 1.19
N THR A 404 66.24 -33.70 2.12
CA THR A 404 65.41 -33.24 3.24
C THR A 404 64.26 -32.35 2.76
N ILE A 405 64.50 -31.42 1.81
CA ILE A 405 63.45 -30.54 1.31
C ILE A 405 62.41 -31.33 0.49
N ILE A 406 62.81 -32.29 -0.32
CA ILE A 406 61.88 -33.13 -1.08
C ILE A 406 61.05 -33.98 -0.10
N SER A 407 61.70 -34.68 0.83
CA SER A 407 60.99 -35.47 1.84
C SER A 407 60.06 -34.66 2.72
N LEU A 408 60.45 -33.42 3.09
CA LEU A 408 59.59 -32.50 3.83
C LEU A 408 58.35 -32.10 3.01
N ASN A 409 58.51 -31.71 1.75
CA ASN A 409 57.40 -31.39 0.89
C ASN A 409 56.46 -32.58 0.68
N GLU A 410 56.94 -33.76 0.42
CA GLU A 410 56.15 -35.00 0.29
C GLU A 410 55.39 -35.30 1.57
N LYS A 411 56.05 -35.21 2.72
CA LYS A 411 55.48 -35.41 4.04
C LYS A 411 54.36 -34.41 4.33
N LEU A 412 54.56 -33.11 4.04
CA LEU A 412 53.57 -32.07 4.25
C LEU A 412 52.43 -32.17 3.22
N PHE A 413 52.74 -32.47 1.97
CA PHE A 413 51.73 -32.67 0.92
C PHE A 413 50.81 -33.85 1.22
N SER A 414 51.32 -34.95 1.81
CA SER A 414 50.51 -36.12 2.17
C SER A 414 49.37 -35.77 3.12
N VAL A 415 49.57 -34.79 4.03
CA VAL A 415 48.62 -34.38 5.06
C VAL A 415 47.83 -33.12 4.60
N PHE A 416 48.54 -32.09 4.20
CA PHE A 416 47.93 -30.76 3.95
C PHE A 416 47.54 -30.53 2.49
N LYS A 417 47.88 -31.44 1.58
CA LYS A 417 47.58 -31.38 0.13
C LYS A 417 48.10 -30.10 -0.56
N ILE A 418 49.15 -29.49 0.01
CA ILE A 418 49.77 -28.27 -0.48
C ILE A 418 51.29 -28.48 -0.53
N GLU A 419 51.93 -28.09 -1.62
CA GLU A 419 53.41 -28.02 -1.68
C GLU A 419 53.85 -26.75 -0.94
N PHE A 420 54.63 -26.90 0.12
CA PHE A 420 55.07 -25.79 0.98
C PHE A 420 56.20 -24.99 0.38
N ILE A 421 57.23 -25.65 -0.13
CA ILE A 421 58.45 -25.01 -0.55
C ILE A 421 58.73 -25.29 -2.04
N SER A 422 58.78 -24.26 -2.83
CA SER A 422 59.18 -24.33 -4.24
C SER A 422 60.54 -23.69 -4.43
N LYS A 423 61.32 -24.16 -5.43
CA LYS A 423 62.63 -23.58 -5.77
C LYS A 423 62.57 -22.88 -7.12
N LYS A 424 63.19 -21.70 -7.21
CA LYS A 424 63.34 -20.95 -8.47
C LYS A 424 64.73 -20.42 -8.59
N LYS A 425 65.24 -20.33 -9.84
CA LYS A 425 66.49 -19.63 -10.14
C LYS A 425 66.26 -18.12 -10.02
N SER A 426 67.24 -17.39 -9.46
CA SER A 426 67.18 -15.92 -9.42
C SER A 426 67.14 -15.37 -10.86
N LYS A 427 66.36 -14.32 -11.07
CA LYS A 427 66.29 -13.62 -12.35
C LYS A 427 67.58 -12.85 -12.68
N SER A 428 68.29 -12.40 -11.63
CA SER A 428 69.52 -11.64 -11.75
C SER A 428 70.78 -12.47 -11.91
N ASP A 429 70.81 -13.72 -11.35
CA ASP A 429 71.93 -14.65 -11.48
C ASP A 429 71.37 -16.09 -11.45
N SER A 430 71.46 -16.76 -12.64
CA SER A 430 70.96 -18.13 -12.83
C SER A 430 71.67 -19.20 -11.96
N ARG A 431 72.81 -18.86 -11.35
CA ARG A 431 73.56 -19.71 -10.43
C ARG A 431 72.99 -19.69 -9.02
N GLN A 432 72.21 -18.63 -8.67
CA GLN A 432 71.60 -18.49 -7.35
C GLN A 432 70.20 -19.11 -7.32
N LEU A 433 70.04 -20.08 -6.47
CA LEU A 433 68.75 -20.68 -6.17
C LEU A 433 68.08 -20.01 -4.97
N THR A 434 66.82 -19.66 -5.08
CA THR A 434 65.97 -19.14 -4.00
C THR A 434 64.81 -20.09 -3.79
N TYR A 435 64.49 -20.34 -2.54
CA TYR A 435 63.35 -21.14 -2.13
C TYR A 435 62.22 -20.22 -1.68
N PHE A 436 61.00 -20.54 -2.07
CA PHE A 436 59.79 -19.71 -1.82
C PHE A 436 58.77 -20.53 -1.06
N LEU A 437 58.24 -19.94 -0.01
CA LEU A 437 57.06 -20.49 0.64
C LEU A 437 55.81 -20.26 -0.24
N ASN A 438 54.96 -21.25 -0.33
CA ASN A 438 53.71 -21.14 -1.07
C ASN A 438 52.87 -19.96 -0.58
N LYS A 439 52.26 -19.21 -1.50
CA LYS A 439 51.43 -18.04 -1.16
C LYS A 439 50.25 -18.37 -0.25
N LYS A 440 49.73 -19.59 -0.31
CA LYS A 440 48.64 -20.10 0.53
C LYS A 440 49.08 -20.57 1.90
N VAL A 441 50.39 -20.53 2.24
CA VAL A 441 50.96 -21.00 3.48
C VAL A 441 51.52 -19.81 4.27
N ARG A 442 51.19 -19.72 5.55
CA ARG A 442 51.82 -18.84 6.53
C ARG A 442 52.24 -19.67 7.76
N ILE A 443 53.50 -19.64 8.08
CA ILE A 443 54.05 -20.39 9.22
C ILE A 443 54.24 -19.40 10.39
N LEU A 444 53.74 -19.76 11.57
CA LEU A 444 53.96 -19.05 12.82
C LEU A 444 54.64 -20.02 13.79
N GLU A 445 55.65 -19.55 14.52
CA GLU A 445 56.30 -20.34 15.61
C GLU A 445 55.46 -20.19 16.89
N GLU A 446 55.34 -21.28 17.63
CA GLU A 446 54.68 -21.27 18.94
C GLU A 446 55.45 -20.36 19.89
N GLY A 447 54.80 -19.34 20.46
CA GLY A 447 55.43 -18.31 21.28
C GLY A 447 55.60 -16.96 20.58
N ALA A 448 55.18 -16.82 19.30
CA ALA A 448 55.18 -15.56 18.55
C ALA A 448 53.76 -14.93 18.45
N ILE A 449 52.80 -15.43 19.24
CA ILE A 449 51.43 -14.94 19.38
C ILE A 449 51.32 -14.14 20.69
#